data_e70174bcb0e88f18598cfe59e904fde4
#
_entry.id   e70174bcb0e88f18598cfe59e904fde4
#
_cell.length_a   1.000
_cell.length_b   1.000
_cell.length_c   1.000
_cell.angle_alpha   90.00
_cell.angle_beta   90.00
_cell.angle_gamma   90.00
#
_symmetry.space_group_name_H-M   'P 1'
#
loop_
_entity.id
_entity.type
_entity.pdbx_description
1 polymer ?
#
loop_
_entity_poly.entity_id
_entity_poly.type
_entity_poly.pdbx_seq_one_letter_code
_entity_poly.pdbx_strand_id
1 'polypeptide(L)'
;KSVQLIELHAFAYCLLSVSLSESFDFLKNQDGQGVNNRRTYKNIPFYLSSRMYGTFYHTCAHSKLSLTGHSTRSVQFLSDQALLDVFVIGGDTMEDILRGYRDLTGYPSMPPLWSFGVWMSRMTYFSADEVDEICDRMRAEHYPCDVIHLDTGWFRTDWLCEWKFNEERFPDPKGFIGRLKKNGYRVSLWQLPYVAENAEQIDEARANDYIAPLTKQQATDGSNFSALDYAGTIDFTYPKATEWYKGLLKQLLDMGVTCIKTDFGENIHMDALYKGMKPELLNNLYALLYQKAAYEITKEVTGDGIVWARSAWAGCQRYPLHWGGDSCSSWDGMAGSLKGGLHFGLSGFAFWSHDVPGFHTLPNFMNSVVADDVYMRWTQFGVFTSHIRYHGTNKREPWHYPAIAPLVKKWWKLRYSLIPYIIEQSKLAIESGYPLLQALILHHPEDKLCWHVDDEYYFGNDFLVAPVMNSENRRDIYLPEGKWVNFFTGERLEGACWLKDVYVPLEEMPVYVRANAVIPIYPEDVDCTDEMDLSKSMALRIDNDYKGFWTMIDCGRKLINLV
;
A
#
# COMPACT_ATOMS: atom_id res chain seq x y z
N LYS A 1 -5.08 -13.68 43.05
CA LYS A 1 -5.67 -13.47 41.72
C LYS A 1 -4.52 -13.56 40.74
N SER A 2 -4.42 -14.64 40.01
CA SER A 2 -3.45 -14.83 38.94
C SER A 2 -3.76 -13.87 37.81
N VAL A 3 -2.86 -12.93 37.56
CA VAL A 3 -2.89 -12.11 36.34
C VAL A 3 -2.42 -13.05 35.22
N GLN A 4 -3.35 -13.54 34.43
CA GLN A 4 -3.03 -14.16 33.16
C GLN A 4 -2.41 -13.10 32.26
N LEU A 5 -1.15 -13.30 31.88
CA LEU A 5 -0.54 -12.56 30.79
C LEU A 5 -1.31 -12.89 29.53
N ILE A 6 -2.03 -11.93 29.03
CA ILE A 6 -2.57 -11.96 27.68
C ILE A 6 -1.43 -11.51 26.78
N GLU A 7 -1.05 -12.38 25.87
CA GLU A 7 -0.07 -12.08 24.82
C GLU A 7 -0.45 -10.78 24.11
N LEU A 8 0.52 -9.88 24.00
CA LEU A 8 0.37 -8.62 23.27
C LEU A 8 0.54 -8.93 21.78
N HIS A 9 -0.57 -9.16 21.11
CA HIS A 9 -0.59 -9.36 19.66
C HIS A 9 -1.22 -8.14 19.00
N ALA A 10 -0.47 -7.13 18.79
CA ALA A 10 -0.77 -6.12 17.78
C ALA A 10 0.42 -5.17 17.65
N PHE A 11 1.19 -5.38 16.65
CA PHE A 11 2.34 -4.55 16.33
C PHE A 11 2.14 -3.87 15.01
N ALA A 12 2.29 -2.57 15.01
CA ALA A 12 2.56 -1.81 13.81
C ALA A 12 3.98 -2.04 13.31
N TYR A 13 4.38 -3.31 13.18
CA TYR A 13 5.68 -3.68 12.67
C TYR A 13 5.54 -4.63 11.50
N CYS A 14 6.18 -4.30 10.38
CA CYS A 14 6.63 -5.29 9.43
C CYS A 14 7.73 -6.17 10.08
N LEU A 15 7.41 -6.90 11.14
CA LEU A 15 8.33 -7.86 11.75
C LEU A 15 7.80 -9.26 11.54
N LEU A 16 8.18 -9.82 10.42
CA LEU A 16 8.12 -11.24 10.18
C LEU A 16 9.28 -11.91 10.93
N SER A 17 8.95 -12.86 11.75
CA SER A 17 9.82 -13.67 12.58
C SER A 17 10.33 -13.02 13.87
N VAL A 18 9.61 -13.22 14.95
CA VAL A 18 10.18 -13.15 16.28
C VAL A 18 11.13 -14.33 16.46
N SER A 19 12.41 -14.11 16.24
CA SER A 19 13.42 -14.97 16.82
C SER A 19 13.39 -14.75 18.33
N LEU A 20 13.13 -15.79 19.12
CA LEU A 20 13.10 -15.77 20.60
C LEU A 20 14.41 -15.30 21.26
N SER A 21 15.41 -14.87 20.51
CA SER A 21 16.74 -14.50 20.99
C SER A 21 17.01 -13.02 21.14
N GLU A 22 16.13 -12.12 20.63
CA GLU A 22 16.34 -10.67 20.75
C GLU A 22 15.11 -9.97 21.32
N SER A 23 15.35 -9.18 22.36
CA SER A 23 14.32 -8.59 23.21
C SER A 23 13.80 -7.22 22.77
N PHE A 24 14.31 -6.65 21.66
CA PHE A 24 13.95 -5.29 21.23
C PHE A 24 13.72 -5.17 19.72
N ASP A 25 12.70 -4.43 19.36
CA ASP A 25 12.41 -3.99 17.99
C ASP A 25 12.88 -2.56 17.76
N PHE A 26 13.52 -2.32 16.64
CA PHE A 26 14.10 -1.01 16.31
C PHE A 26 13.08 -0.11 15.62
N LEU A 27 12.83 1.06 16.18
CA LEU A 27 12.04 2.14 15.59
C LEU A 27 12.97 3.07 14.79
N LYS A 28 13.47 2.56 13.68
CA LYS A 28 14.29 3.30 12.71
C LYS A 28 13.86 2.91 11.33
N ASN A 29 13.39 3.88 10.54
CA ASN A 29 13.11 3.65 9.13
C ASN A 29 14.39 3.28 8.38
N GLN A 30 14.33 2.20 7.61
CA GLN A 30 15.47 1.67 6.85
C GLN A 30 14.94 0.94 5.61
N ASP A 31 15.77 0.88 4.57
CA ASP A 31 15.49 0.04 3.41
C ASP A 31 15.36 -1.43 3.85
N GLY A 32 14.17 -2.00 3.60
CA GLY A 32 13.79 -3.32 4.05
C GLY A 32 14.21 -4.43 3.11
N GLN A 33 14.21 -4.20 1.80
CA GLN A 33 14.51 -5.18 0.76
C GLN A 33 13.92 -6.58 1.03
N GLY A 34 12.61 -6.69 0.86
CA GLY A 34 11.88 -7.93 1.10
C GLY A 34 11.21 -7.99 2.48
N VAL A 35 10.61 -9.14 2.78
CA VAL A 35 9.75 -9.33 3.97
C VAL A 35 10.41 -10.15 5.07
N ASN A 36 11.60 -10.72 4.83
CA ASN A 36 12.25 -11.71 5.70
C ASN A 36 13.45 -11.15 6.46
N ASN A 37 13.39 -9.89 6.91
CA ASN A 37 14.44 -9.27 7.70
C ASN A 37 13.84 -8.35 8.78
N ARG A 38 14.70 -7.75 9.64
CA ARG A 38 14.30 -6.86 10.73
C ARG A 38 14.28 -5.39 10.37
N ARG A 39 14.41 -5.06 9.09
CA ARG A 39 14.33 -3.68 8.59
C ARG A 39 12.94 -3.40 8.09
N THR A 40 12.50 -2.17 8.18
CA THR A 40 11.22 -1.75 7.60
C THR A 40 11.29 -0.32 7.09
N TYR A 41 10.63 -0.09 5.97
CA TYR A 41 10.45 1.24 5.38
C TYR A 41 9.58 2.17 6.22
N LYS A 42 8.77 1.59 7.12
CA LYS A 42 7.69 2.28 7.85
C LYS A 42 7.61 1.77 9.28
N ASN A 43 8.19 2.51 10.18
CA ASN A 43 8.01 2.29 11.61
C ASN A 43 6.98 3.28 12.15
N ILE A 44 5.92 2.78 12.75
CA ILE A 44 4.94 3.65 13.39
C ILE A 44 5.03 3.41 14.90
N PRO A 45 5.40 4.43 15.71
CA PRO A 45 5.63 4.27 17.13
C PRO A 45 4.31 4.19 17.94
N PHE A 46 3.42 3.28 17.50
CA PHE A 46 2.09 3.06 18.05
C PHE A 46 1.78 1.57 18.10
N TYR A 47 1.14 1.10 19.17
CA TYR A 47 0.60 -0.24 19.24
C TYR A 47 -0.77 -0.27 19.93
N LEU A 48 -1.56 -1.28 19.58
CA LEU A 48 -2.84 -1.64 20.21
C LEU A 48 -2.65 -2.79 21.21
N SER A 49 -3.43 -2.74 22.28
CA SER A 49 -3.48 -3.79 23.29
C SER A 49 -4.86 -4.45 23.34
N SER A 50 -4.88 -5.78 23.55
CA SER A 50 -6.10 -6.54 23.86
C SER A 50 -6.82 -6.08 25.14
N ARG A 51 -6.22 -5.19 25.91
CA ARG A 51 -6.81 -4.55 27.09
C ARG A 51 -7.53 -3.25 26.77
N MET A 52 -7.85 -3.00 25.50
CA MET A 52 -8.57 -1.83 25.02
C MET A 52 -7.87 -0.51 25.35
N TYR A 53 -6.58 -0.44 25.01
CA TYR A 53 -5.83 0.80 24.96
C TYR A 53 -4.80 0.76 23.83
N GLY A 54 -4.43 1.92 23.31
CA GLY A 54 -3.30 2.12 22.42
C GLY A 54 -2.22 2.93 23.13
N THR A 55 -0.96 2.76 22.73
CA THR A 55 0.15 3.57 23.20
C THR A 55 0.87 4.19 22.01
N PHE A 56 0.94 5.52 21.99
CA PHE A 56 1.67 6.26 20.99
C PHE A 56 2.87 6.96 21.65
N TYR A 57 4.07 6.61 21.19
CA TYR A 57 5.31 7.26 21.57
C TYR A 57 5.57 8.44 20.61
N HIS A 58 5.29 9.65 21.08
CA HIS A 58 5.44 10.86 20.29
C HIS A 58 6.91 11.29 20.24
N THR A 59 7.68 10.60 19.41
CA THR A 59 9.10 10.86 19.16
C THR A 59 9.45 10.63 17.70
N CYS A 60 10.48 11.31 17.21
CA CYS A 60 11.11 11.05 15.91
C CYS A 60 12.49 10.39 16.06
N ALA A 61 13.01 10.30 17.28
CA ALA A 61 14.33 9.72 17.55
C ALA A 61 14.36 8.21 17.25
N HIS A 62 15.53 7.71 16.91
CA HIS A 62 15.76 6.29 16.90
C HIS A 62 15.45 5.71 18.27
N SER A 63 14.69 4.65 18.30
CA SER A 63 14.19 4.07 19.54
C SER A 63 14.13 2.54 19.44
N LYS A 64 13.98 1.90 20.58
CA LYS A 64 13.82 0.46 20.68
C LYS A 64 12.61 0.18 21.56
N LEU A 65 11.74 -0.71 21.11
CA LEU A 65 10.57 -1.14 21.85
C LEU A 65 10.67 -2.64 22.12
N SER A 66 10.47 -3.06 23.37
CA SER A 66 10.34 -4.46 23.75
C SER A 66 8.99 -4.68 24.38
N LEU A 67 8.17 -5.48 23.74
CA LEU A 67 6.87 -5.91 24.23
C LEU A 67 7.01 -7.32 24.76
N THR A 68 7.22 -7.45 26.07
CA THR A 68 7.42 -8.72 26.76
C THR A 68 8.69 -9.52 26.43
N GLY A 69 9.49 -9.12 25.45
CA GLY A 69 10.69 -9.85 25.03
C GLY A 69 11.77 -9.93 26.11
N HIS A 70 11.91 -8.89 26.93
CA HIS A 70 12.85 -8.85 28.06
C HIS A 70 12.20 -9.28 29.38
N SER A 71 10.93 -8.94 29.57
CA SER A 71 10.16 -9.27 30.76
C SER A 71 8.70 -9.49 30.41
N THR A 72 8.14 -10.63 30.80
CA THR A 72 6.73 -10.96 30.56
C THR A 72 5.72 -10.03 31.26
N ARG A 73 6.20 -9.07 32.04
CA ARG A 73 5.37 -8.14 32.85
C ARG A 73 5.56 -6.68 32.49
N SER A 74 6.40 -6.37 31.51
CA SER A 74 6.72 -4.98 31.20
C SER A 74 6.87 -4.74 29.70
N VAL A 75 6.52 -3.53 29.31
CA VAL A 75 6.93 -2.92 28.04
C VAL A 75 8.12 -2.03 28.34
N GLN A 76 9.17 -2.13 27.54
CA GLN A 76 10.35 -1.27 27.65
C GLN A 76 10.49 -0.44 26.39
N PHE A 77 10.67 0.86 26.57
CA PHE A 77 10.95 1.80 25.51
C PHE A 77 12.27 2.51 25.80
N LEU A 78 13.20 2.42 24.86
CA LEU A 78 14.51 3.07 24.92
C LEU A 78 14.57 4.08 23.77
N SER A 79 14.99 5.30 24.03
CA SER A 79 15.09 6.34 23.01
C SER A 79 16.42 7.07 23.15
N ASP A 80 16.99 7.48 22.02
CA ASP A 80 18.18 8.34 21.97
C ASP A 80 17.84 9.83 22.33
N GLN A 81 16.56 10.13 22.54
CA GLN A 81 16.08 11.44 22.97
C GLN A 81 15.85 11.47 24.49
N ALA A 82 16.25 12.55 25.14
CA ALA A 82 16.08 12.72 26.58
C ALA A 82 14.61 12.98 27.00
N LEU A 83 13.76 13.45 26.08
CA LEU A 83 12.35 13.70 26.34
C LEU A 83 11.53 12.44 25.99
N LEU A 84 10.68 12.04 26.91
CA LEU A 84 9.69 10.98 26.70
C LEU A 84 8.28 11.62 26.72
N ASP A 85 7.61 11.63 25.57
CA ASP A 85 6.23 12.06 25.42
C ASP A 85 5.40 10.86 24.95
N VAL A 86 4.43 10.43 25.76
CA VAL A 86 3.66 9.21 25.54
C VAL A 86 2.18 9.47 25.73
N PHE A 87 1.38 9.11 24.74
CA PHE A 87 -0.07 9.11 24.81
C PHE A 87 -0.59 7.70 25.05
N VAL A 88 -1.38 7.52 26.09
CA VAL A 88 -2.16 6.30 26.32
C VAL A 88 -3.61 6.61 25.95
N ILE A 89 -4.09 5.92 24.93
CA ILE A 89 -5.41 6.16 24.33
C ILE A 89 -6.31 5.00 24.72
N GLY A 90 -7.31 5.25 25.54
CA GLY A 90 -8.35 4.29 25.90
C GLY A 90 -9.56 4.40 24.99
N GLY A 91 -10.32 3.30 24.85
CA GLY A 91 -11.59 3.28 24.12
C GLY A 91 -12.40 2.06 24.53
N ASP A 92 -13.73 2.11 24.29
CA ASP A 92 -14.60 0.95 24.50
C ASP A 92 -14.42 -0.07 23.38
N THR A 93 -13.96 0.39 22.22
CA THR A 93 -13.68 -0.42 21.03
C THR A 93 -12.28 -0.13 20.49
N MET A 94 -11.75 -1.01 19.65
CA MET A 94 -10.49 -0.75 18.92
C MET A 94 -10.64 0.40 17.92
N GLU A 95 -11.85 0.61 17.40
CA GLU A 95 -12.17 1.76 16.56
C GLU A 95 -11.96 3.08 17.30
N ASP A 96 -12.44 3.18 18.55
CA ASP A 96 -12.27 4.39 19.36
C ASP A 96 -10.79 4.70 19.61
N ILE A 97 -9.98 3.67 19.84
CA ILE A 97 -8.54 3.81 20.07
C ILE A 97 -7.85 4.30 18.80
N LEU A 98 -8.14 3.69 17.64
CA LEU A 98 -7.56 4.10 16.36
C LEU A 98 -8.01 5.50 15.97
N ARG A 99 -9.26 5.87 16.25
CA ARG A 99 -9.77 7.22 16.05
C ARG A 99 -9.05 8.22 16.95
N GLY A 100 -8.89 7.91 18.24
CA GLY A 100 -8.12 8.72 19.17
C GLY A 100 -6.66 8.90 18.74
N TYR A 101 -6.04 7.89 18.13
CA TYR A 101 -4.72 8.03 17.53
C TYR A 101 -4.73 8.97 16.31
N ARG A 102 -5.76 8.88 15.45
CA ARG A 102 -5.93 9.79 14.30
C ARG A 102 -6.25 11.22 14.71
N ASP A 103 -6.94 11.44 15.85
CA ASP A 103 -7.16 12.78 16.43
C ASP A 103 -5.83 13.47 16.75
N LEU A 104 -4.82 12.71 17.18
CA LEU A 104 -3.48 13.23 17.49
C LEU A 104 -2.62 13.40 16.22
N THR A 105 -2.75 12.51 15.23
CA THR A 105 -1.79 12.40 14.13
C THR A 105 -2.37 12.77 12.76
N GLY A 106 -3.69 12.94 12.68
CA GLY A 106 -4.44 13.35 11.49
C GLY A 106 -5.16 12.19 10.78
N TYR A 107 -6.24 12.55 10.11
CA TYR A 107 -7.09 11.63 9.35
C TYR A 107 -6.63 11.47 7.92
N PRO A 108 -6.82 10.28 7.30
CA PRO A 108 -6.56 10.08 5.88
C PRO A 108 -7.47 10.97 5.00
N SER A 109 -6.98 11.38 3.85
CA SER A 109 -7.81 11.99 2.81
C SER A 109 -8.33 10.92 1.84
N MET A 110 -9.45 11.22 1.15
CA MET A 110 -10.02 10.32 0.15
C MET A 110 -9.15 10.31 -1.11
N PRO A 111 -8.66 9.15 -1.57
CA PRO A 111 -8.02 9.03 -2.88
C PRO A 111 -9.01 9.27 -4.02
N PRO A 112 -8.57 9.75 -5.19
CA PRO A 112 -9.45 9.97 -6.34
C PRO A 112 -9.99 8.64 -6.91
N LEU A 113 -11.17 8.68 -7.54
CA LEU A 113 -11.86 7.51 -8.10
C LEU A 113 -10.96 6.63 -8.96
N TRP A 114 -10.24 7.22 -9.89
CA TRP A 114 -9.38 6.50 -10.82
C TRP A 114 -8.26 5.69 -10.12
N SER A 115 -7.87 6.07 -8.91
CA SER A 115 -6.82 5.37 -8.18
C SER A 115 -7.23 3.97 -7.72
N PHE A 116 -8.53 3.70 -7.58
CA PHE A 116 -9.07 2.39 -7.20
C PHE A 116 -9.10 1.38 -8.36
N GLY A 117 -8.94 1.82 -9.60
CA GLY A 117 -8.74 0.96 -10.75
C GLY A 117 -7.38 0.25 -10.75
N VAL A 118 -7.12 -0.51 -11.80
CA VAL A 118 -5.85 -1.23 -11.95
C VAL A 118 -4.75 -0.27 -12.38
N TRP A 119 -3.59 -0.42 -11.75
CA TRP A 119 -2.34 0.24 -12.12
C TRP A 119 -1.42 -0.77 -12.79
N MET A 120 -0.90 -0.45 -13.97
CA MET A 120 0.08 -1.25 -14.68
C MET A 120 1.44 -0.57 -14.66
N SER A 121 2.46 -1.36 -14.32
CA SER A 121 3.84 -0.92 -14.27
C SER A 121 4.80 -2.11 -14.37
N ARG A 122 6.03 -1.81 -14.63
CA ARG A 122 7.20 -2.65 -14.38
C ARG A 122 8.43 -1.76 -14.21
N MET A 123 9.49 -2.27 -13.72
CA MET A 123 10.80 -1.65 -13.72
C MET A 123 11.58 -2.14 -14.96
N THR A 124 11.62 -1.44 -16.13
CA THR A 124 10.97 -0.15 -16.37
C THR A 124 10.46 -0.12 -17.83
N TYR A 125 9.67 0.86 -18.20
CA TYR A 125 9.36 1.18 -19.61
C TYR A 125 10.39 2.19 -20.12
N PHE A 126 10.96 1.94 -21.30
CA PHE A 126 12.09 2.73 -21.79
C PHE A 126 11.73 3.74 -22.90
N SER A 127 10.49 3.72 -23.41
CA SER A 127 10.08 4.71 -24.42
C SER A 127 8.57 4.96 -24.42
N ALA A 128 8.19 6.11 -24.99
CA ALA A 128 6.79 6.45 -25.23
C ALA A 128 6.12 5.42 -26.15
N ASP A 129 6.80 4.95 -27.19
CA ASP A 129 6.26 3.98 -28.15
C ASP A 129 5.97 2.62 -27.46
N GLU A 130 6.86 2.16 -26.58
CA GLU A 130 6.62 0.93 -25.79
C GLU A 130 5.38 1.06 -24.92
N VAL A 131 5.20 2.20 -24.28
CA VAL A 131 4.03 2.45 -23.41
C VAL A 131 2.75 2.58 -24.25
N ASP A 132 2.79 3.29 -25.36
CA ASP A 132 1.65 3.44 -26.27
C ASP A 132 1.21 2.04 -26.79
N GLU A 133 2.14 1.17 -27.20
CA GLU A 133 1.85 -0.22 -27.64
C GLU A 133 1.14 -1.03 -26.53
N ILE A 134 1.63 -0.96 -25.29
CA ILE A 134 1.05 -1.65 -24.15
C ILE A 134 -0.36 -1.15 -23.84
N CYS A 135 -0.54 0.17 -23.81
CA CYS A 135 -1.83 0.81 -23.56
C CYS A 135 -2.86 0.49 -24.64
N ASP A 136 -2.46 0.56 -25.91
CA ASP A 136 -3.33 0.23 -27.04
C ASP A 136 -3.75 -1.24 -27.00
N ARG A 137 -2.82 -2.13 -26.65
CA ARG A 137 -3.13 -3.56 -26.51
C ARG A 137 -4.09 -3.82 -25.35
N MET A 138 -3.92 -3.16 -24.19
CA MET A 138 -4.87 -3.28 -23.08
C MET A 138 -6.29 -2.91 -23.50
N ARG A 139 -6.47 -1.80 -24.22
CA ARG A 139 -7.79 -1.38 -24.72
C ARG A 139 -8.32 -2.33 -25.78
N ALA A 140 -7.50 -2.71 -26.77
CA ALA A 140 -7.91 -3.63 -27.84
C ALA A 140 -8.34 -5.01 -27.31
N GLU A 141 -7.70 -5.47 -26.24
CA GLU A 141 -8.02 -6.74 -25.59
C GLU A 141 -8.97 -6.56 -24.38
N HIS A 142 -9.50 -5.37 -24.10
CA HIS A 142 -10.40 -5.10 -22.98
C HIS A 142 -9.87 -5.57 -21.62
N TYR A 143 -8.62 -5.22 -21.30
CA TYR A 143 -8.07 -5.29 -19.95
C TYR A 143 -8.31 -3.94 -19.26
N PRO A 144 -9.20 -3.86 -18.27
CA PRO A 144 -9.49 -2.59 -17.61
C PRO A 144 -8.27 -2.09 -16.82
N CYS A 145 -7.87 -0.85 -17.07
CA CYS A 145 -6.71 -0.24 -16.41
C CYS A 145 -6.82 1.28 -16.43
N ASP A 146 -6.52 1.93 -15.30
CA ASP A 146 -6.61 3.39 -15.15
C ASP A 146 -5.26 4.08 -15.18
N VAL A 147 -4.19 3.42 -14.72
CA VAL A 147 -2.92 4.10 -14.50
C VAL A 147 -1.77 3.33 -15.13
N ILE A 148 -0.94 4.06 -15.85
CA ILE A 148 0.39 3.63 -16.25
C ILE A 148 1.42 4.34 -15.38
N HIS A 149 2.27 3.56 -14.74
CA HIS A 149 3.36 4.09 -13.94
C HIS A 149 4.69 3.91 -14.65
N LEU A 150 5.41 5.01 -14.85
CA LEU A 150 6.77 5.03 -15.37
C LEU A 150 7.74 5.02 -14.20
N ASP A 151 8.53 3.95 -14.11
CA ASP A 151 9.57 3.78 -13.10
C ASP A 151 10.90 4.39 -13.57
N THR A 152 12.03 4.00 -13.04
CA THR A 152 13.37 4.63 -13.18
C THR A 152 13.80 5.05 -14.60
N GLY A 153 13.27 4.41 -15.65
CA GLY A 153 13.69 4.59 -17.03
C GLY A 153 13.14 5.84 -17.75
N TRP A 154 12.30 6.66 -17.14
CA TRP A 154 11.81 7.87 -17.78
C TRP A 154 12.81 9.04 -17.71
N PHE A 155 13.81 9.00 -16.81
CA PHE A 155 14.87 10.00 -16.72
C PHE A 155 15.83 9.96 -17.91
N ARG A 156 16.61 11.02 -18.08
CA ARG A 156 17.69 11.08 -19.04
C ARG A 156 18.68 9.93 -18.87
N THR A 157 19.08 9.67 -17.64
CA THR A 157 19.89 8.51 -17.26
C THR A 157 19.08 7.65 -16.28
N ASP A 158 18.92 6.36 -16.59
CA ASP A 158 18.18 5.43 -15.75
C ASP A 158 18.70 5.45 -14.29
N TRP A 159 17.80 5.46 -13.32
CA TRP A 159 18.05 5.59 -11.88
C TRP A 159 18.52 6.97 -11.39
N LEU A 160 19.02 7.86 -12.24
CA LEU A 160 19.48 9.18 -11.82
C LEU A 160 18.33 10.20 -11.86
N CYS A 161 17.75 10.46 -10.71
CA CYS A 161 16.59 11.36 -10.58
C CYS A 161 16.97 12.80 -10.94
N GLU A 162 16.44 13.30 -12.05
CA GLU A 162 16.67 14.64 -12.59
C GLU A 162 15.38 15.43 -12.79
N TRP A 163 14.20 14.84 -12.48
CA TRP A 163 12.85 15.44 -12.69
C TRP A 163 12.63 15.95 -14.13
N LYS A 164 13.26 15.29 -15.10
CA LYS A 164 13.19 15.64 -16.53
C LYS A 164 13.12 14.38 -17.37
N PHE A 165 12.21 14.37 -18.35
CA PHE A 165 12.09 13.26 -19.29
C PHE A 165 13.33 13.12 -20.17
N ASN A 166 13.68 11.90 -20.51
CA ASN A 166 14.64 11.61 -21.56
C ASN A 166 14.08 12.03 -22.92
N GLU A 167 14.77 12.95 -23.61
CA GLU A 167 14.27 13.57 -24.86
C GLU A 167 14.27 12.60 -26.06
N GLU A 168 15.13 11.58 -26.06
CA GLU A 168 15.18 10.56 -27.12
C GLU A 168 14.07 9.53 -26.96
N ARG A 169 13.82 9.10 -25.72
CA ARG A 169 12.82 8.07 -25.39
C ARG A 169 11.40 8.62 -25.26
N PHE A 170 11.30 9.88 -24.89
CA PHE A 170 10.04 10.61 -24.71
C PHE A 170 10.16 12.00 -25.36
N PRO A 171 10.21 12.09 -26.72
CA PRO A 171 10.51 13.35 -27.42
C PRO A 171 9.46 14.45 -27.24
N ASP A 172 8.21 14.08 -26.96
CA ASP A 172 7.10 14.99 -26.65
C ASP A 172 6.34 14.48 -25.42
N PRO A 173 6.87 14.67 -24.20
CA PRO A 173 6.25 14.12 -22.99
C PRO A 173 4.81 14.61 -22.77
N LYS A 174 4.56 15.89 -23.04
CA LYS A 174 3.22 16.48 -22.87
C LYS A 174 2.20 15.89 -23.86
N GLY A 175 2.58 15.75 -25.11
CA GLY A 175 1.74 15.13 -26.14
C GLY A 175 1.52 13.64 -25.84
N PHE A 176 2.56 12.91 -25.41
CA PHE A 176 2.48 11.52 -24.98
C PHE A 176 1.47 11.35 -23.82
N ILE A 177 1.63 12.10 -22.72
CA ILE A 177 0.71 12.08 -21.58
C ILE A 177 -0.72 12.44 -22.02
N GLY A 178 -0.86 13.43 -22.92
CA GLY A 178 -2.15 13.83 -23.47
C GLY A 178 -2.85 12.72 -24.26
N ARG A 179 -2.11 11.91 -25.04
CA ARG A 179 -2.66 10.73 -25.74
C ARG A 179 -3.14 9.67 -24.76
N LEU A 180 -2.34 9.34 -23.76
CA LEU A 180 -2.71 8.37 -22.73
C LEU A 180 -3.96 8.82 -21.97
N LYS A 181 -4.03 10.09 -21.58
CA LYS A 181 -5.21 10.65 -20.91
C LYS A 181 -6.46 10.57 -21.77
N LYS A 182 -6.35 10.85 -23.07
CA LYS A 182 -7.48 10.72 -24.01
C LYS A 182 -8.00 9.28 -24.11
N ASN A 183 -7.11 8.31 -23.94
CA ASN A 183 -7.43 6.88 -23.92
C ASN A 183 -7.83 6.36 -22.51
N GLY A 184 -8.13 7.26 -21.56
CA GLY A 184 -8.60 6.90 -20.22
C GLY A 184 -7.48 6.50 -19.24
N TYR A 185 -6.22 6.77 -19.55
CA TYR A 185 -5.10 6.49 -18.64
C TYR A 185 -4.64 7.74 -17.87
N ARG A 186 -4.19 7.52 -16.66
CA ARG A 186 -3.41 8.46 -15.84
C ARG A 186 -1.95 8.05 -15.88
N VAL A 187 -1.05 9.03 -15.77
CA VAL A 187 0.39 8.79 -15.72
C VAL A 187 0.91 9.06 -14.32
N SER A 188 1.60 8.09 -13.74
CA SER A 188 2.34 8.21 -12.49
C SER A 188 3.84 8.13 -12.77
N LEU A 189 4.65 8.94 -12.07
CA LEU A 189 6.10 8.96 -12.23
C LEU A 189 6.82 8.59 -10.94
N TRP A 190 7.85 7.73 -11.09
CA TRP A 190 8.80 7.43 -10.04
C TRP A 190 9.79 8.57 -9.84
N GLN A 191 10.15 8.82 -8.59
CA GLN A 191 11.26 9.68 -8.20
C GLN A 191 11.68 9.39 -6.75
N LEU A 192 12.81 9.93 -6.35
CA LEU A 192 13.37 9.82 -5.00
C LEU A 192 13.88 11.19 -4.51
N PRO A 193 14.09 11.39 -3.19
CA PRO A 193 14.38 12.71 -2.64
C PRO A 193 15.89 13.02 -2.54
N TYR A 194 16.68 12.47 -3.47
CA TYR A 194 18.13 12.66 -3.51
C TYR A 194 18.55 13.24 -4.85
N VAL A 195 19.50 14.17 -4.83
CA VAL A 195 20.06 14.79 -6.03
C VAL A 195 21.38 14.12 -6.37
N ALA A 196 21.49 13.60 -7.58
CA ALA A 196 22.70 12.95 -8.05
C ALA A 196 23.81 13.95 -8.39
N GLU A 197 25.07 13.52 -8.32
CA GLU A 197 26.23 14.37 -8.60
C GLU A 197 26.26 14.93 -10.03
N ASN A 198 25.71 14.16 -10.97
CA ASN A 198 25.62 14.53 -12.39
C ASN A 198 24.24 15.02 -12.83
N ALA A 199 23.33 15.30 -11.88
CA ALA A 199 22.02 15.87 -12.17
C ALA A 199 22.15 17.32 -12.63
N GLU A 200 21.32 17.73 -13.59
CA GLU A 200 21.30 19.10 -14.12
C GLU A 200 21.06 20.16 -13.01
N GLN A 201 20.33 19.77 -11.96
CA GLN A 201 19.94 20.64 -10.84
C GLN A 201 21.00 20.76 -9.75
N ILE A 202 22.13 20.05 -9.83
CA ILE A 202 23.07 19.93 -8.72
C ILE A 202 23.72 21.25 -8.31
N ASP A 203 24.12 22.07 -9.30
CA ASP A 203 24.78 23.35 -9.04
C ASP A 203 23.82 24.35 -8.38
N GLU A 204 22.58 24.40 -8.83
CA GLU A 204 21.51 25.21 -8.20
C GLU A 204 21.24 24.72 -6.77
N ALA A 205 21.10 23.40 -6.59
CA ALA A 205 20.81 22.81 -5.27
C ALA A 205 21.91 23.10 -4.25
N ARG A 206 23.19 23.06 -4.66
CA ARG A 206 24.34 23.40 -3.81
C ARG A 206 24.44 24.90 -3.53
N ALA A 207 24.31 25.74 -4.57
CA ALA A 207 24.43 27.18 -4.43
C ALA A 207 23.40 27.80 -3.50
N ASN A 208 22.24 27.17 -3.35
CA ASN A 208 21.11 27.63 -2.54
C ASN A 208 20.90 26.79 -1.26
N ASP A 209 21.78 25.85 -0.95
CA ASP A 209 21.65 24.91 0.18
C ASP A 209 20.32 24.13 0.18
N TYR A 210 19.81 23.74 -1.00
CA TYR A 210 18.58 22.93 -1.10
C TYR A 210 18.81 21.47 -0.74
N ILE A 211 20.05 20.98 -0.92
CA ILE A 211 20.53 19.71 -0.37
C ILE A 211 21.38 19.94 0.86
N ALA A 212 21.28 19.05 1.84
CA ALA A 212 22.03 19.16 3.07
C ALA A 212 23.54 18.90 2.80
N PRO A 213 24.44 19.86 3.10
CA PRO A 213 25.86 19.68 2.83
C PRO A 213 26.45 18.58 3.72
N LEU A 214 27.24 17.68 3.11
CA LEU A 214 27.93 16.61 3.83
C LEU A 214 29.10 17.16 4.64
N THR A 215 29.24 16.70 5.88
CA THR A 215 30.34 17.08 6.77
C THR A 215 31.61 16.25 6.58
N LYS A 216 31.46 15.07 5.97
CA LYS A 216 32.55 14.16 5.64
C LYS A 216 32.30 13.55 4.27
N GLN A 217 33.38 13.29 3.54
CA GLN A 217 33.29 12.46 2.33
C GLN A 217 32.82 11.07 2.78
N GLN A 218 31.65 10.65 2.33
CA GLN A 218 31.11 9.36 2.73
C GLN A 218 32.02 8.23 2.24
N ALA A 219 32.49 7.45 3.18
CA ALA A 219 32.87 6.09 2.88
C ALA A 219 31.54 5.34 2.59
N THR A 220 31.46 4.64 1.48
CA THR A 220 30.36 3.75 1.15
C THR A 220 30.24 2.71 2.26
N ASP A 221 29.18 2.77 3.05
CA ASP A 221 28.95 1.86 4.19
C ASP A 221 28.36 0.50 3.76
N GLY A 222 28.39 0.22 2.44
CA GLY A 222 27.77 -0.98 1.88
C GLY A 222 26.24 -0.95 1.86
N SER A 223 25.60 0.18 2.17
CA SER A 223 24.19 0.38 1.90
C SER A 223 23.95 0.44 0.39
N ASN A 224 22.78 0.04 -0.10
CA ASN A 224 22.44 0.07 -1.52
C ASN A 224 22.51 1.46 -2.17
N PHE A 225 22.56 2.50 -1.36
CA PHE A 225 22.81 3.87 -1.80
C PHE A 225 24.21 4.09 -2.41
N SER A 226 25.17 3.25 -2.07
CA SER A 226 26.53 3.37 -2.61
C SER A 226 26.63 3.12 -4.11
N ALA A 227 25.61 2.53 -4.71
CA ALA A 227 25.54 2.30 -6.15
C ALA A 227 24.99 3.51 -6.93
N LEU A 228 24.48 4.51 -6.23
CA LEU A 228 23.87 5.70 -6.81
C LEU A 228 24.70 6.91 -6.36
N ASP A 229 25.31 7.61 -7.30
CA ASP A 229 26.13 8.80 -7.07
C ASP A 229 25.30 10.00 -6.59
N TYR A 230 24.68 9.87 -5.41
CA TYR A 230 23.91 10.95 -4.81
C TYR A 230 24.83 12.01 -4.22
N ALA A 231 24.65 13.24 -4.63
CA ALA A 231 25.34 14.40 -4.09
C ALA A 231 24.80 14.82 -2.73
N GLY A 232 23.52 14.58 -2.47
CA GLY A 232 22.90 14.93 -1.20
C GLY A 232 21.40 14.70 -1.11
N THR A 233 20.91 14.73 0.10
CA THR A 233 19.50 14.62 0.46
C THR A 233 18.85 16.01 0.43
N ILE A 234 17.69 16.16 -0.20
CA ILE A 234 16.92 17.40 -0.18
C ILE A 234 16.53 17.73 1.27
N ASP A 235 16.81 18.95 1.72
CA ASP A 235 16.52 19.37 3.08
C ASP A 235 15.08 19.88 3.23
N PHE A 236 14.12 18.99 3.44
CA PHE A 236 12.72 19.37 3.70
C PHE A 236 12.48 20.09 5.04
N THR A 237 13.50 20.28 5.87
CA THR A 237 13.43 21.16 7.04
C THR A 237 13.68 22.62 6.67
N TYR A 238 14.14 22.87 5.42
CA TYR A 238 14.36 24.20 4.88
C TYR A 238 13.23 24.58 3.91
N PRO A 239 12.38 25.57 4.24
CA PRO A 239 11.21 25.92 3.43
C PRO A 239 11.54 26.24 1.96
N LYS A 240 12.69 26.90 1.69
CA LYS A 240 13.10 27.21 0.30
C LYS A 240 13.45 25.94 -0.50
N ALA A 241 14.06 24.93 0.12
CA ALA A 241 14.34 23.65 -0.51
C ALA A 241 13.03 22.88 -0.80
N THR A 242 12.07 22.95 0.13
CA THR A 242 10.73 22.38 -0.07
C THR A 242 10.01 23.02 -1.27
N GLU A 243 10.02 24.35 -1.37
CA GLU A 243 9.39 25.05 -2.49
C GLU A 243 10.13 24.81 -3.83
N TRP A 244 11.45 24.73 -3.82
CA TRP A 244 12.22 24.35 -4.98
C TRP A 244 11.83 22.94 -5.48
N TYR A 245 11.76 21.95 -4.57
CA TYR A 245 11.33 20.60 -4.89
C TYR A 245 9.90 20.56 -5.46
N LYS A 246 8.96 21.29 -4.83
CA LYS A 246 7.60 21.44 -5.35
C LYS A 246 7.61 22.04 -6.78
N GLY A 247 8.52 22.96 -7.07
CA GLY A 247 8.71 23.55 -8.41
C GLY A 247 9.14 22.49 -9.44
N LEU A 248 10.03 21.58 -9.07
CA LEU A 248 10.44 20.46 -9.96
C LEU A 248 9.26 19.53 -10.27
N LEU A 249 8.47 19.17 -9.25
CA LEU A 249 7.28 18.33 -9.45
C LEU A 249 6.18 19.06 -10.23
N LYS A 250 6.00 20.36 -10.00
CA LYS A 250 5.00 21.16 -10.70
C LYS A 250 5.16 21.14 -12.22
N GLN A 251 6.39 21.18 -12.70
CA GLN A 251 6.67 21.10 -14.16
C GLN A 251 6.13 19.79 -14.76
N LEU A 252 6.26 18.67 -14.05
CA LEU A 252 5.76 17.37 -14.48
C LEU A 252 4.23 17.30 -14.41
N LEU A 253 3.66 17.80 -13.32
CA LEU A 253 2.20 17.85 -13.12
C LEU A 253 1.52 18.77 -14.15
N ASP A 254 2.14 19.91 -14.53
CA ASP A 254 1.65 20.82 -15.58
C ASP A 254 1.67 20.15 -16.99
N MET A 255 2.46 19.09 -17.19
CA MET A 255 2.42 18.27 -18.41
C MET A 255 1.24 17.29 -18.43
N GLY A 256 0.58 17.06 -17.28
CA GLY A 256 -0.56 16.16 -17.14
C GLY A 256 -0.29 14.91 -16.31
N VAL A 257 0.88 14.79 -15.66
CA VAL A 257 1.15 13.75 -14.66
C VAL A 257 0.16 13.89 -13.50
N THR A 258 -0.36 12.80 -12.97
CA THR A 258 -1.44 12.81 -11.97
C THR A 258 -1.04 12.26 -10.62
N CYS A 259 0.04 11.49 -10.54
CA CYS A 259 0.54 10.94 -9.29
C CYS A 259 2.08 10.87 -9.29
N ILE A 260 2.65 11.15 -8.15
CA ILE A 260 4.10 11.00 -7.91
C ILE A 260 4.31 9.78 -7.00
N LYS A 261 5.09 8.79 -7.46
CA LYS A 261 5.61 7.74 -6.60
C LYS A 261 6.78 8.32 -5.81
N THR A 262 6.58 8.48 -4.50
CA THR A 262 7.60 8.95 -3.56
C THR A 262 8.35 7.74 -3.01
N ASP A 263 9.31 7.27 -3.81
CA ASP A 263 10.16 6.14 -3.43
C ASP A 263 11.28 6.58 -2.48
N PHE A 264 11.87 5.64 -1.75
CA PHE A 264 12.89 5.92 -0.72
C PHE A 264 12.40 6.86 0.39
N GLY A 265 13.31 7.69 0.94
CA GLY A 265 12.98 8.64 2.01
C GLY A 265 12.92 8.03 3.41
N GLU A 266 13.25 6.75 3.58
CA GLU A 266 13.47 6.09 4.88
C GLU A 266 14.87 6.28 5.43
N ASN A 267 15.82 6.64 4.58
CA ASN A 267 17.20 6.96 4.96
C ASN A 267 17.56 8.38 4.54
N ILE A 268 18.34 9.05 5.37
CA ILE A 268 18.95 10.34 5.07
C ILE A 268 20.46 10.27 5.36
N HIS A 269 21.23 11.19 4.81
CA HIS A 269 22.63 11.30 5.14
C HIS A 269 22.81 11.75 6.59
N MET A 270 23.24 10.84 7.46
CA MET A 270 23.41 11.12 8.90
C MET A 270 24.57 12.06 9.20
N ASP A 271 25.55 12.17 8.28
CA ASP A 271 26.69 13.10 8.37
C ASP A 271 26.44 14.44 7.66
N ALA A 272 25.19 14.75 7.35
CA ALA A 272 24.81 16.01 6.71
C ALA A 272 24.27 17.04 7.71
N LEU A 273 24.35 18.31 7.33
CA LEU A 273 23.86 19.45 8.12
C LEU A 273 22.52 19.94 7.59
N TYR A 274 21.43 19.50 8.22
CA TYR A 274 20.09 19.98 7.94
C TYR A 274 19.80 21.27 8.70
N LYS A 275 19.10 22.23 8.07
CA LYS A 275 18.89 23.57 8.65
C LYS A 275 17.93 23.59 9.84
N GLY A 276 16.90 22.76 9.82
CA GLY A 276 15.84 22.82 10.81
C GLY A 276 15.89 21.73 11.89
N MET A 277 16.65 20.65 11.69
CA MET A 277 16.63 19.52 12.62
C MET A 277 17.92 18.70 12.55
N LYS A 278 18.31 18.10 13.66
CA LYS A 278 19.44 17.16 13.69
C LYS A 278 19.07 15.87 12.95
N PRO A 279 20.02 15.25 12.23
CA PRO A 279 19.75 14.05 11.43
C PRO A 279 19.18 12.87 12.26
N GLU A 280 19.57 12.72 13.53
CA GLU A 280 19.09 11.65 14.41
C GLU A 280 17.58 11.75 14.71
N LEU A 281 17.02 12.96 14.65
CA LEU A 281 15.58 13.20 14.80
C LEU A 281 14.88 13.26 13.45
N LEU A 282 15.59 13.70 12.41
CA LEU A 282 15.03 13.88 11.09
C LEU A 282 14.79 12.56 10.37
N ASN A 283 15.64 11.56 10.54
CA ASN A 283 15.61 10.32 9.75
C ASN A 283 14.20 9.68 9.68
N ASN A 284 13.55 9.51 10.82
CA ASN A 284 12.20 8.94 10.85
C ASN A 284 11.13 9.95 10.36
N LEU A 285 11.28 11.22 10.69
CA LEU A 285 10.34 12.27 10.31
C LEU A 285 10.43 12.64 8.84
N TYR A 286 11.54 12.36 8.20
CA TYR A 286 11.82 12.75 6.81
C TYR A 286 10.73 12.27 5.84
N ALA A 287 10.27 11.02 6.00
CA ALA A 287 9.19 10.46 5.22
C ALA A 287 7.92 11.35 5.23
N LEU A 288 7.55 11.89 6.39
CA LEU A 288 6.38 12.76 6.55
C LEU A 288 6.56 14.09 5.80
N LEU A 289 7.72 14.73 5.91
CA LEU A 289 7.99 16.01 5.26
C LEU A 289 8.04 15.87 3.74
N TYR A 290 8.68 14.81 3.26
CA TYR A 290 8.80 14.48 1.84
C TYR A 290 7.44 14.23 1.19
N GLN A 291 6.63 13.34 1.78
CA GLN A 291 5.31 13.00 1.25
C GLN A 291 4.35 14.18 1.31
N LYS A 292 4.41 14.98 2.39
CA LYS A 292 3.64 16.22 2.51
C LYS A 292 3.91 17.14 1.32
N ALA A 293 5.19 17.39 1.01
CA ALA A 293 5.57 18.27 -0.07
C ALA A 293 5.04 17.77 -1.43
N ALA A 294 5.22 16.48 -1.74
CA ALA A 294 4.73 15.88 -2.98
C ALA A 294 3.19 15.87 -3.07
N TYR A 295 2.52 15.52 -1.95
CA TYR A 295 1.05 15.49 -1.89
C TYR A 295 0.44 16.88 -2.08
N GLU A 296 0.98 17.90 -1.40
CA GLU A 296 0.45 19.27 -1.47
C GLU A 296 0.51 19.83 -2.88
N ILE A 297 1.66 19.71 -3.55
CA ILE A 297 1.80 20.20 -4.92
C ILE A 297 0.97 19.39 -5.92
N THR A 298 0.87 18.07 -5.73
CA THR A 298 0.01 17.24 -6.58
C THR A 298 -1.44 17.70 -6.45
N LYS A 299 -1.94 17.89 -5.22
CA LYS A 299 -3.30 18.38 -4.97
C LYS A 299 -3.55 19.79 -5.52
N GLU A 300 -2.56 20.67 -5.38
CA GLU A 300 -2.66 22.05 -5.88
C GLU A 300 -2.82 22.10 -7.40
N VAL A 301 -2.03 21.29 -8.13
CA VAL A 301 -2.00 21.34 -9.60
C VAL A 301 -3.11 20.50 -10.23
N THR A 302 -3.39 19.32 -9.68
CA THR A 302 -4.32 18.36 -10.30
C THR A 302 -5.73 18.42 -9.72
N GLY A 303 -5.91 18.98 -8.52
CA GLY A 303 -7.13 18.90 -7.73
C GLY A 303 -7.22 17.62 -6.90
N ASP A 304 -6.46 16.57 -7.26
CA ASP A 304 -6.45 15.27 -6.61
C ASP A 304 -5.27 15.14 -5.65
N GLY A 305 -5.54 14.88 -4.38
CA GLY A 305 -4.49 14.64 -3.38
C GLY A 305 -4.12 13.16 -3.34
N ILE A 306 -3.01 12.77 -3.98
CA ILE A 306 -2.50 11.41 -3.97
C ILE A 306 -0.98 11.38 -4.18
N VAL A 307 -0.32 10.47 -3.47
CA VAL A 307 1.06 10.03 -3.70
C VAL A 307 1.10 8.51 -3.64
N TRP A 308 2.15 7.89 -4.18
CA TRP A 308 2.41 6.47 -4.01
C TRP A 308 3.71 6.32 -3.22
N ALA A 309 3.60 6.16 -1.90
CA ALA A 309 4.70 6.34 -0.96
C ALA A 309 5.27 5.03 -0.42
N ARG A 310 6.62 4.92 -0.36
CA ARG A 310 7.31 3.76 0.24
C ARG A 310 7.49 3.92 1.74
N SER A 311 8.18 4.95 2.16
CA SER A 311 8.45 5.21 3.59
C SER A 311 7.24 5.79 4.32
N ALA A 312 7.19 5.63 5.64
CA ALA A 312 6.17 6.28 6.48
C ALA A 312 6.65 6.48 7.91
N TRP A 313 6.02 7.42 8.58
CA TRP A 313 6.07 7.68 10.01
C TRP A 313 4.69 8.10 10.50
N ALA A 314 4.49 8.27 11.82
CA ALA A 314 3.25 8.78 12.38
C ALA A 314 2.85 10.11 11.71
N GLY A 315 1.62 10.22 11.23
CA GLY A 315 1.11 11.36 10.48
C GLY A 315 1.12 11.21 8.96
N CYS A 316 1.84 10.24 8.40
CA CYS A 316 1.86 9.96 6.96
C CYS A 316 0.51 9.46 6.43
N GLN A 317 -0.34 8.88 7.28
CA GLN A 317 -1.69 8.43 6.88
C GLN A 317 -2.54 9.53 6.26
N ARG A 318 -2.23 10.80 6.52
CA ARG A 318 -2.89 11.97 5.91
C ARG A 318 -2.69 12.07 4.40
N TYR A 319 -1.62 11.47 3.91
CA TYR A 319 -1.15 11.58 2.53
C TYR A 319 -1.19 10.21 1.85
N PRO A 320 -2.41 9.73 1.45
CA PRO A 320 -2.51 8.42 0.80
C PRO A 320 -1.80 8.45 -0.55
N LEU A 321 -1.30 7.29 -1.00
CA LEU A 321 -1.35 6.00 -0.34
C LEU A 321 0.07 5.43 -0.15
N HIS A 322 0.16 4.27 0.47
CA HIS A 322 1.42 3.59 0.74
C HIS A 322 1.39 2.16 0.20
N TRP A 323 2.56 1.63 -0.21
CA TRP A 323 2.68 0.22 -0.59
C TRP A 323 3.69 -0.53 0.29
N GLY A 324 3.67 -1.85 0.22
CA GLY A 324 4.48 -2.73 1.08
C GLY A 324 5.99 -2.70 0.83
N GLY A 325 6.48 -2.02 -0.22
CA GLY A 325 7.89 -2.06 -0.63
C GLY A 325 8.21 -3.28 -1.49
N ASP A 326 9.48 -3.65 -1.56
CA ASP A 326 10.07 -4.57 -2.52
C ASP A 326 10.00 -6.02 -2.05
N SER A 327 8.83 -6.65 -2.06
CA SER A 327 8.63 -8.05 -1.70
C SER A 327 9.11 -9.01 -2.80
N CYS A 328 9.52 -10.23 -2.43
CA CYS A 328 9.82 -11.26 -3.41
C CYS A 328 8.54 -11.79 -4.07
N SER A 329 8.62 -12.15 -5.37
CA SER A 329 7.56 -12.85 -6.11
C SER A 329 7.52 -14.33 -5.67
N SER A 330 7.04 -14.58 -4.45
CA SER A 330 7.00 -15.88 -3.80
C SER A 330 5.83 -15.98 -2.83
N TRP A 331 5.51 -17.18 -2.38
CA TRP A 331 4.47 -17.40 -1.37
C TRP A 331 4.76 -16.66 -0.07
N ASP A 332 6.00 -16.71 0.41
CA ASP A 332 6.43 -15.97 1.61
C ASP A 332 6.31 -14.45 1.41
N GLY A 333 6.68 -13.96 0.22
CA GLY A 333 6.53 -12.55 -0.14
C GLY A 333 5.07 -12.10 -0.12
N MET A 334 4.15 -12.94 -0.62
CA MET A 334 2.71 -12.68 -0.59
C MET A 334 2.17 -12.68 0.84
N ALA A 335 2.50 -13.71 1.62
CA ALA A 335 2.06 -13.82 3.02
C ALA A 335 2.59 -12.64 3.86
N GLY A 336 3.86 -12.29 3.68
CA GLY A 336 4.47 -11.14 4.36
C GLY A 336 3.84 -9.81 3.96
N SER A 337 3.47 -9.65 2.69
CA SER A 337 2.76 -8.46 2.20
C SER A 337 1.39 -8.33 2.85
N LEU A 338 0.62 -9.41 2.97
CA LEU A 338 -0.66 -9.38 3.68
C LEU A 338 -0.49 -8.99 5.14
N LYS A 339 0.38 -9.69 5.88
CA LYS A 339 0.62 -9.42 7.30
C LYS A 339 1.08 -7.99 7.54
N GLY A 340 2.02 -7.49 6.70
CA GLY A 340 2.47 -6.11 6.74
C GLY A 340 1.34 -5.11 6.52
N GLY A 341 0.43 -5.37 5.57
CA GLY A 341 -0.74 -4.54 5.29
C GLY A 341 -1.72 -4.48 6.46
N LEU A 342 -1.99 -5.63 7.11
CA LEU A 342 -2.85 -5.69 8.29
C LEU A 342 -2.26 -4.90 9.47
N HIS A 343 -0.97 -5.07 9.74
CA HIS A 343 -0.29 -4.30 10.79
C HIS A 343 -0.26 -2.79 10.48
N PHE A 344 -0.08 -2.43 9.22
CA PHE A 344 -0.11 -1.03 8.80
C PHE A 344 -1.49 -0.40 9.01
N GLY A 345 -2.57 -1.16 8.73
CA GLY A 345 -3.94 -0.77 9.06
C GLY A 345 -4.15 -0.54 10.55
N LEU A 346 -3.63 -1.44 11.42
CA LEU A 346 -3.65 -1.29 12.87
C LEU A 346 -2.85 -0.08 13.39
N SER A 347 -2.07 0.56 12.52
CA SER A 347 -1.32 1.79 12.82
C SER A 347 -2.01 3.06 12.34
N GLY A 348 -3.32 2.99 12.02
CA GLY A 348 -4.13 4.13 11.65
C GLY A 348 -4.16 4.48 10.14
N PHE A 349 -3.55 3.67 9.28
CA PHE A 349 -3.54 3.87 7.83
C PHE A 349 -4.76 3.22 7.18
N ALA A 350 -5.58 4.00 6.48
CA ALA A 350 -6.80 3.51 5.85
C ALA A 350 -6.54 2.74 4.55
N PHE A 351 -5.52 3.14 3.80
CA PHE A 351 -5.22 2.65 2.46
C PHE A 351 -3.83 2.04 2.38
N TRP A 352 -3.73 0.90 1.71
CA TRP A 352 -2.49 0.18 1.51
C TRP A 352 -2.51 -0.60 0.21
N SER A 353 -1.34 -0.77 -0.40
CA SER A 353 -1.12 -1.53 -1.60
C SER A 353 0.13 -2.40 -1.50
N HIS A 354 0.36 -3.19 -2.51
CA HIS A 354 1.54 -4.03 -2.67
C HIS A 354 1.84 -4.23 -4.16
N ASP A 355 3.04 -4.68 -4.48
CA ASP A 355 3.40 -5.03 -5.84
C ASP A 355 2.82 -6.41 -6.20
N VAL A 356 2.01 -6.48 -7.24
CA VAL A 356 1.45 -7.74 -7.77
C VAL A 356 2.31 -8.16 -8.97
N PRO A 357 2.79 -9.37 -9.01
CA PRO A 357 2.88 -10.45 -8.03
C PRO A 357 4.24 -10.48 -7.30
N GLY A 358 4.56 -9.46 -6.53
CA GLY A 358 5.86 -9.22 -5.91
C GLY A 358 6.81 -8.45 -6.82
N PHE A 359 7.78 -7.75 -6.23
CA PHE A 359 8.74 -6.91 -6.94
C PHE A 359 9.92 -7.73 -7.48
N HIS A 360 10.63 -8.44 -6.59
CA HIS A 360 11.80 -9.23 -6.97
C HIS A 360 11.43 -10.60 -7.51
N THR A 361 11.88 -10.90 -8.72
CA THR A 361 11.75 -12.26 -9.27
C THR A 361 13.01 -13.08 -8.97
N LEU A 362 12.86 -14.29 -8.46
CA LEU A 362 13.95 -15.17 -8.08
C LEU A 362 14.07 -16.36 -9.06
N PRO A 363 15.24 -16.97 -9.24
CA PRO A 363 16.54 -16.63 -8.63
C PRO A 363 17.27 -15.46 -9.32
N ASN A 364 16.85 -15.04 -10.50
CA ASN A 364 17.46 -13.93 -11.23
C ASN A 364 16.58 -12.69 -11.14
N PHE A 365 17.05 -11.66 -10.45
CA PHE A 365 16.35 -10.42 -10.16
C PHE A 365 15.67 -9.78 -11.39
N MET A 366 16.33 -9.72 -12.54
CA MET A 366 15.82 -9.02 -13.73
C MET A 366 15.18 -9.94 -14.78
N ASN A 367 15.56 -11.23 -14.81
CA ASN A 367 15.27 -12.08 -15.95
C ASN A 367 14.40 -13.30 -15.64
N SER A 368 14.16 -13.61 -14.37
CA SER A 368 13.24 -14.71 -14.02
C SER A 368 11.79 -14.32 -14.27
N VAL A 369 10.98 -15.28 -14.67
CA VAL A 369 9.53 -15.14 -14.85
C VAL A 369 8.84 -15.61 -13.59
N VAL A 370 7.80 -14.91 -13.17
CA VAL A 370 6.96 -15.33 -12.04
C VAL A 370 6.17 -16.58 -12.44
N ALA A 371 6.01 -17.53 -11.54
CA ALA A 371 5.18 -18.69 -11.78
C ALA A 371 3.69 -18.30 -11.94
N ASP A 372 2.98 -18.95 -12.85
CA ASP A 372 1.58 -18.63 -13.18
C ASP A 372 0.66 -18.72 -11.95
N ASP A 373 0.88 -19.69 -11.07
CA ASP A 373 0.11 -19.87 -9.85
C ASP A 373 0.34 -18.72 -8.84
N VAL A 374 1.59 -18.29 -8.63
CA VAL A 374 1.92 -17.13 -7.79
C VAL A 374 1.29 -15.87 -8.37
N TYR A 375 1.39 -15.67 -9.70
CA TYR A 375 0.80 -14.51 -10.36
C TYR A 375 -0.72 -14.49 -10.16
N MET A 376 -1.38 -15.64 -10.38
CA MET A 376 -2.84 -15.75 -10.27
C MET A 376 -3.33 -15.52 -8.83
N ARG A 377 -2.71 -16.20 -7.86
CA ARG A 377 -3.08 -16.05 -6.43
C ARG A 377 -2.85 -14.64 -5.91
N TRP A 378 -1.76 -14.00 -6.33
CA TRP A 378 -1.49 -12.61 -5.96
C TRP A 378 -2.45 -11.63 -6.64
N THR A 379 -2.87 -11.92 -7.89
CA THR A 379 -3.94 -11.17 -8.56
C THR A 379 -5.25 -11.24 -7.76
N GLN A 380 -5.65 -12.43 -7.33
CA GLN A 380 -6.85 -12.64 -6.52
C GLN A 380 -6.79 -11.82 -5.22
N PHE A 381 -5.66 -11.90 -4.51
CA PHE A 381 -5.42 -11.09 -3.32
C PHE A 381 -5.51 -9.58 -3.64
N GLY A 382 -4.85 -9.12 -4.70
CA GLY A 382 -4.83 -7.71 -5.10
C GLY A 382 -6.21 -7.13 -5.40
N VAL A 383 -7.15 -7.92 -5.93
CA VAL A 383 -8.52 -7.48 -6.22
C VAL A 383 -9.27 -7.05 -4.96
N PHE A 384 -9.03 -7.71 -3.83
CA PHE A 384 -9.64 -7.41 -2.53
C PHE A 384 -8.69 -6.62 -1.61
N THR A 385 -7.91 -5.70 -2.18
CA THR A 385 -7.12 -4.71 -1.43
C THR A 385 -7.57 -3.30 -1.76
N SER A 386 -7.13 -2.31 -1.01
CA SER A 386 -7.57 -0.93 -1.26
C SER A 386 -7.17 -0.45 -2.66
N HIS A 387 -5.93 -0.73 -3.06
CA HIS A 387 -5.38 -0.38 -4.38
C HIS A 387 -4.61 -1.57 -4.95
N ILE A 388 -4.69 -1.77 -6.24
CA ILE A 388 -4.02 -2.87 -6.95
C ILE A 388 -3.06 -2.31 -7.99
N ARG A 389 -1.76 -2.66 -7.87
CA ARG A 389 -0.72 -2.26 -8.82
C ARG A 389 0.11 -3.47 -9.23
N TYR A 390 0.16 -3.72 -10.54
CA TYR A 390 1.12 -4.64 -11.13
C TYR A 390 2.46 -3.93 -11.28
N HIS A 391 3.48 -4.47 -10.63
CA HIS A 391 4.82 -3.90 -10.64
C HIS A 391 5.88 -4.95 -10.29
N GLY A 392 7.09 -4.74 -10.76
CA GLY A 392 8.26 -5.56 -10.42
C GLY A 392 9.35 -5.52 -11.48
N THR A 393 10.40 -6.29 -11.25
CA THR A 393 11.64 -6.27 -12.04
C THR A 393 11.50 -6.86 -13.43
N ASN A 394 10.41 -7.58 -13.73
CA ASN A 394 10.16 -8.19 -15.03
C ASN A 394 8.74 -7.85 -15.53
N LYS A 395 8.40 -8.35 -16.72
CA LYS A 395 7.10 -8.12 -17.37
C LYS A 395 5.95 -8.52 -16.46
N ARG A 396 4.94 -7.67 -16.37
CA ARG A 396 3.75 -7.84 -15.53
C ARG A 396 2.45 -7.82 -16.32
N GLU A 397 2.50 -7.53 -17.61
CA GLU A 397 1.34 -7.48 -18.48
C GLU A 397 0.76 -8.89 -18.67
N PRO A 398 -0.58 -9.10 -18.56
CA PRO A 398 -1.20 -10.43 -18.52
C PRO A 398 -0.88 -11.33 -19.71
N TRP A 399 -0.71 -10.78 -20.90
CA TRP A 399 -0.42 -11.57 -22.12
C TRP A 399 0.94 -12.26 -22.12
N HIS A 400 1.83 -11.95 -21.18
CA HIS A 400 3.06 -12.70 -20.95
C HIS A 400 2.84 -13.98 -20.14
N TYR A 401 1.60 -14.20 -19.66
CA TYR A 401 1.13 -15.35 -18.88
C TYR A 401 -0.09 -15.97 -19.56
N PRO A 402 0.04 -16.51 -20.79
CA PRO A 402 -1.11 -16.85 -21.64
C PRO A 402 -2.04 -17.90 -21.03
N ALA A 403 -1.53 -18.82 -20.19
CA ALA A 403 -2.33 -19.83 -19.53
C ALA A 403 -3.36 -19.24 -18.54
N ILE A 404 -3.04 -18.13 -17.91
CA ILE A 404 -3.88 -17.51 -16.89
C ILE A 404 -4.45 -16.14 -17.30
N ALA A 405 -4.01 -15.57 -18.41
CA ALA A 405 -4.44 -14.23 -18.85
C ALA A 405 -5.97 -14.06 -18.93
N PRO A 406 -6.78 -15.03 -19.39
CA PRO A 406 -8.24 -14.90 -19.36
C PRO A 406 -8.81 -14.83 -17.93
N LEU A 407 -8.19 -15.56 -16.99
CA LEU A 407 -8.59 -15.52 -15.58
C LEU A 407 -8.23 -14.17 -14.94
N VAL A 408 -7.03 -13.66 -15.22
CA VAL A 408 -6.59 -12.34 -14.76
C VAL A 408 -7.57 -11.26 -15.22
N LYS A 409 -7.97 -11.28 -16.49
CA LYS A 409 -8.98 -10.36 -17.04
C LYS A 409 -10.31 -10.45 -16.28
N LYS A 410 -10.79 -11.67 -16.00
CA LYS A 410 -12.02 -11.89 -15.21
C LYS A 410 -11.92 -11.25 -13.83
N TRP A 411 -10.78 -11.41 -13.15
CA TRP A 411 -10.57 -10.82 -11.83
C TRP A 411 -10.43 -9.30 -11.87
N TRP A 412 -9.84 -8.73 -12.91
CA TRP A 412 -9.80 -7.28 -13.11
C TRP A 412 -11.22 -6.71 -13.31
N LYS A 413 -12.04 -7.35 -14.12
CA LYS A 413 -13.45 -6.95 -14.28
C LYS A 413 -14.22 -7.01 -12.95
N LEU A 414 -14.00 -8.05 -12.14
CA LEU A 414 -14.56 -8.11 -10.79
C LEU A 414 -14.09 -6.92 -9.92
N ARG A 415 -12.81 -6.51 -10.01
CA ARG A 415 -12.31 -5.32 -9.33
C ARG A 415 -13.12 -4.08 -9.68
N TYR A 416 -13.38 -3.87 -10.98
CA TYR A 416 -14.16 -2.71 -11.42
C TYR A 416 -15.61 -2.79 -10.98
N SER A 417 -16.21 -3.96 -11.01
CA SER A 417 -17.58 -4.12 -10.48
C SER A 417 -17.69 -3.80 -8.99
N LEU A 418 -16.63 -4.00 -8.20
CA LEU A 418 -16.59 -3.71 -6.77
C LEU A 418 -16.18 -2.26 -6.43
N ILE A 419 -15.84 -1.41 -7.41
CA ILE A 419 -15.43 -0.01 -7.13
C ILE A 419 -16.48 0.77 -6.33
N PRO A 420 -17.79 0.68 -6.57
CA PRO A 420 -18.77 1.36 -5.73
C PRO A 420 -18.70 0.95 -4.26
N TYR A 421 -18.54 -0.35 -3.98
CA TYR A 421 -18.34 -0.86 -2.63
C TYR A 421 -17.04 -0.31 -2.01
N ILE A 422 -15.95 -0.34 -2.76
CA ILE A 422 -14.65 0.15 -2.30
C ILE A 422 -14.71 1.63 -1.92
N ILE A 423 -15.41 2.45 -2.71
CA ILE A 423 -15.60 3.88 -2.43
C ILE A 423 -16.39 4.08 -1.14
N GLU A 424 -17.50 3.36 -0.97
CA GLU A 424 -18.32 3.45 0.22
C GLU A 424 -17.53 3.06 1.47
N GLN A 425 -16.86 1.92 1.43
CA GLN A 425 -16.03 1.45 2.54
C GLN A 425 -14.81 2.36 2.79
N SER A 426 -14.28 3.00 1.75
CA SER A 426 -13.21 3.99 1.89
C SER A 426 -13.66 5.24 2.64
N LYS A 427 -14.87 5.73 2.40
CA LYS A 427 -15.46 6.84 3.17
C LYS A 427 -15.59 6.46 4.65
N LEU A 428 -16.11 5.27 4.91
CA LEU A 428 -16.20 4.75 6.29
C LEU A 428 -14.81 4.62 6.93
N ALA A 429 -13.83 4.10 6.20
CA ALA A 429 -12.46 3.95 6.71
C ALA A 429 -11.76 5.29 7.03
N ILE A 430 -12.14 6.38 6.37
CA ILE A 430 -11.64 7.72 6.67
C ILE A 430 -12.28 8.26 7.94
N GLU A 431 -13.59 8.10 8.09
CA GLU A 431 -14.38 8.64 9.21
C GLU A 431 -14.19 7.83 10.51
N SER A 432 -14.10 6.50 10.37
CA SER A 432 -13.83 5.60 11.49
C SER A 432 -12.34 5.47 11.78
N GLY A 433 -11.99 4.69 12.77
CA GLY A 433 -10.60 4.27 13.01
C GLY A 433 -10.16 3.12 12.12
N TYR A 434 -11.10 2.35 11.54
CA TYR A 434 -10.79 1.11 10.83
C TYR A 434 -10.19 1.35 9.45
N PRO A 435 -9.20 0.54 9.03
CA PRO A 435 -8.68 0.55 7.66
C PRO A 435 -9.66 -0.12 6.68
N LEU A 436 -9.37 -0.07 5.37
CA LEU A 436 -10.13 -0.84 4.39
C LEU A 436 -9.80 -2.34 4.45
N LEU A 437 -8.54 -2.70 4.74
CA LEU A 437 -8.12 -4.06 5.07
C LEU A 437 -8.06 -4.20 6.60
N GLN A 438 -8.93 -5.02 7.18
CA GLN A 438 -9.13 -5.08 8.62
C GLN A 438 -8.74 -6.46 9.16
N ALA A 439 -7.83 -6.49 10.14
CA ALA A 439 -7.55 -7.71 10.88
C ALA A 439 -8.83 -8.19 11.62
N LEU A 440 -9.02 -9.51 11.73
CA LEU A 440 -10.21 -10.10 12.35
C LEU A 440 -10.47 -9.58 13.77
N ILE A 441 -9.40 -9.28 14.50
CA ILE A 441 -9.46 -8.77 15.88
C ILE A 441 -10.20 -7.43 16.00
N LEU A 442 -10.28 -6.63 14.94
CA LEU A 442 -11.00 -5.36 14.97
C LEU A 442 -12.51 -5.57 15.14
N HIS A 443 -13.04 -6.66 14.57
CA HIS A 443 -14.46 -7.00 14.66
C HIS A 443 -14.79 -8.01 15.76
N HIS A 444 -13.81 -8.83 16.15
CA HIS A 444 -13.99 -9.95 17.09
C HIS A 444 -12.90 -9.95 18.17
N PRO A 445 -12.76 -8.86 18.95
CA PRO A 445 -11.70 -8.74 19.96
C PRO A 445 -11.84 -9.77 21.10
N GLU A 446 -13.06 -10.27 21.36
CA GLU A 446 -13.34 -11.27 22.39
C GLU A 446 -13.03 -12.70 21.92
N ASP A 447 -12.98 -12.92 20.60
CA ASP A 447 -12.63 -14.22 20.03
C ASP A 447 -11.11 -14.40 20.01
N LYS A 448 -10.62 -15.30 20.88
CA LYS A 448 -9.19 -15.56 21.00
C LYS A 448 -8.55 -16.14 19.74
N LEU A 449 -9.31 -16.82 18.89
CA LEU A 449 -8.80 -17.37 17.64
C LEU A 449 -8.49 -16.24 16.65
N CYS A 450 -9.30 -15.20 16.62
CA CYS A 450 -9.08 -14.03 15.75
C CYS A 450 -7.75 -13.31 16.02
N TRP A 451 -7.15 -13.48 17.21
CA TRP A 451 -5.84 -12.92 17.54
C TRP A 451 -4.67 -13.69 16.90
N HIS A 452 -4.92 -14.90 16.40
CA HIS A 452 -3.91 -15.78 15.81
C HIS A 452 -4.11 -15.98 14.30
N VAL A 453 -5.22 -15.51 13.73
CA VAL A 453 -5.50 -15.58 12.30
C VAL A 453 -4.94 -14.32 11.64
N ASP A 454 -3.80 -14.46 10.96
CA ASP A 454 -3.07 -13.38 10.33
C ASP A 454 -2.94 -13.52 8.80
N ASP A 455 -3.66 -14.48 8.24
CA ASP A 455 -3.70 -14.82 6.81
C ASP A 455 -5.11 -14.70 6.19
N GLU A 456 -6.04 -14.10 6.95
CA GLU A 456 -7.39 -13.73 6.56
C GLU A 456 -7.70 -12.33 7.04
N TYR A 457 -8.64 -11.67 6.38
CA TYR A 457 -8.99 -10.29 6.72
C TYR A 457 -10.39 -9.93 6.28
N TYR A 458 -10.94 -8.88 6.89
CA TYR A 458 -12.11 -8.19 6.38
C TYR A 458 -11.69 -7.16 5.33
N PHE A 459 -12.34 -7.20 4.17
CA PHE A 459 -12.27 -6.15 3.17
C PHE A 459 -13.52 -5.28 3.27
N GLY A 460 -13.37 -4.08 3.83
CA GLY A 460 -14.50 -3.32 4.34
C GLY A 460 -15.20 -4.07 5.48
N ASN A 461 -16.48 -3.80 5.67
CA ASN A 461 -17.24 -4.38 6.79
C ASN A 461 -17.93 -5.71 6.45
N ASP A 462 -18.00 -6.09 5.18
CA ASP A 462 -18.89 -7.15 4.73
C ASP A 462 -18.18 -8.39 4.18
N PHE A 463 -17.00 -8.25 3.58
CA PHE A 463 -16.27 -9.36 3.01
C PHE A 463 -15.23 -9.92 3.98
N LEU A 464 -15.22 -11.25 4.15
CA LEU A 464 -14.12 -12.02 4.73
C LEU A 464 -13.34 -12.66 3.60
N VAL A 465 -12.07 -12.32 3.47
CA VAL A 465 -11.19 -12.75 2.37
C VAL A 465 -10.09 -13.65 2.92
N ALA A 466 -9.95 -14.84 2.33
CA ALA A 466 -8.99 -15.84 2.75
C ALA A 466 -8.08 -16.27 1.58
N PRO A 467 -7.02 -15.49 1.23
CA PRO A 467 -6.17 -15.78 0.08
C PRO A 467 -5.42 -17.11 0.24
N VAL A 468 -5.30 -17.87 -0.85
CA VAL A 468 -4.45 -19.07 -0.91
C VAL A 468 -3.01 -18.64 -1.19
N MET A 469 -2.08 -19.02 -0.31
CA MET A 469 -0.68 -18.59 -0.36
C MET A 469 0.29 -19.79 -0.35
N ASN A 470 -0.04 -20.80 -1.14
CA ASN A 470 0.80 -21.99 -1.34
C ASN A 470 0.51 -22.66 -2.69
N SER A 471 1.39 -23.56 -3.11
CA SER A 471 1.29 -24.33 -4.35
C SER A 471 0.33 -25.52 -4.27
N GLU A 472 -0.01 -25.97 -3.07
CA GLU A 472 -0.90 -27.10 -2.82
C GLU A 472 -2.36 -26.74 -3.10
N ASN A 473 -2.67 -25.47 -3.25
CA ASN A 473 -4.02 -24.94 -3.42
C ASN A 473 -4.96 -25.36 -2.27
N ARG A 474 -4.44 -25.42 -1.06
CA ARG A 474 -5.19 -25.81 0.13
C ARG A 474 -4.95 -24.84 1.29
N ARG A 475 -5.97 -24.63 2.09
CA ARG A 475 -5.83 -23.86 3.32
C ARG A 475 -6.91 -24.21 4.34
N ASP A 476 -6.64 -23.90 5.59
CA ASP A 476 -7.65 -23.76 6.62
C ASP A 476 -8.27 -22.36 6.54
N ILE A 477 -9.56 -22.24 6.87
CA ILE A 477 -10.29 -20.96 6.87
C ILE A 477 -11.06 -20.85 8.19
N TYR A 478 -10.88 -19.75 8.90
CA TYR A 478 -11.64 -19.46 10.09
C TYR A 478 -12.82 -18.54 9.75
N LEU A 479 -14.04 -19.00 10.03
CA LEU A 479 -15.23 -18.16 9.96
C LEU A 479 -15.55 -17.67 11.37
N PRO A 480 -15.39 -16.37 11.68
CA PRO A 480 -15.81 -15.81 12.96
C PRO A 480 -17.31 -15.97 13.19
N GLU A 481 -17.77 -15.78 14.43
CA GLU A 481 -19.20 -15.87 14.76
C GLU A 481 -20.06 -15.02 13.81
N GLY A 482 -21.14 -15.62 13.32
CA GLY A 482 -22.07 -14.99 12.39
C GLY A 482 -22.52 -15.95 11.29
N LYS A 483 -23.34 -15.43 10.38
CA LYS A 483 -23.80 -16.16 9.19
C LYS A 483 -23.09 -15.64 7.97
N TRP A 484 -22.55 -16.56 7.18
CA TRP A 484 -21.70 -16.29 6.03
C TRP A 484 -22.29 -16.89 4.76
N VAL A 485 -22.05 -16.24 3.66
CA VAL A 485 -22.39 -16.73 2.32
C VAL A 485 -21.13 -16.71 1.47
N ASN A 486 -20.74 -17.83 0.89
CA ASN A 486 -19.65 -17.86 -0.07
C ASN A 486 -20.02 -16.98 -1.27
N PHE A 487 -19.16 -15.98 -1.57
CA PHE A 487 -19.45 -14.96 -2.57
C PHE A 487 -19.59 -15.52 -3.99
N PHE A 488 -18.93 -16.60 -4.33
CA PHE A 488 -18.94 -17.16 -5.68
C PHE A 488 -19.94 -18.31 -5.85
N THR A 489 -20.18 -19.10 -4.79
CA THR A 489 -21.04 -20.29 -4.88
C THR A 489 -22.42 -20.09 -4.27
N GLY A 490 -22.59 -19.07 -3.42
CA GLY A 490 -23.81 -18.86 -2.65
C GLY A 490 -24.02 -19.85 -1.50
N GLU A 491 -23.03 -20.71 -1.20
CA GLU A 491 -23.09 -21.64 -0.07
C GLU A 491 -23.21 -20.85 1.25
N ARG A 492 -24.09 -21.32 2.12
CA ARG A 492 -24.37 -20.69 3.42
C ARG A 492 -23.70 -21.47 4.52
N LEU A 493 -23.02 -20.75 5.40
CA LEU A 493 -22.23 -21.31 6.49
C LEU A 493 -22.53 -20.56 7.77
N GLU A 494 -22.47 -21.27 8.88
CA GLU A 494 -22.48 -20.68 10.21
C GLU A 494 -21.04 -20.59 10.74
N GLY A 495 -20.72 -19.43 11.32
CA GLY A 495 -19.39 -19.14 11.84
C GLY A 495 -19.12 -19.74 13.23
N ALA A 496 -18.09 -19.23 13.87
CA ALA A 496 -17.39 -19.78 15.02
C ALA A 496 -16.79 -21.18 14.73
N CYS A 497 -16.28 -21.39 13.49
CA CYS A 497 -15.77 -22.68 13.07
C CYS A 497 -14.58 -22.56 12.12
N TRP A 498 -13.78 -23.64 12.06
CA TRP A 498 -12.76 -23.84 11.07
C TRP A 498 -13.27 -24.72 9.93
N LEU A 499 -13.11 -24.26 8.70
CA LEU A 499 -13.15 -25.10 7.52
C LEU A 499 -11.72 -25.61 7.29
N LYS A 500 -11.54 -26.92 7.41
CA LYS A 500 -10.20 -27.54 7.40
C LYS A 500 -9.85 -28.12 6.05
N ASP A 501 -8.58 -27.96 5.64
CA ASP A 501 -7.98 -28.56 4.46
C ASP A 501 -8.80 -28.30 3.18
N VAL A 502 -9.31 -27.06 3.03
CA VAL A 502 -10.14 -26.69 1.88
C VAL A 502 -9.29 -26.62 0.62
N TYR A 503 -9.62 -27.45 -0.37
CA TYR A 503 -9.02 -27.33 -1.70
C TYR A 503 -9.70 -26.21 -2.49
N VAL A 504 -8.90 -25.33 -3.08
CA VAL A 504 -9.37 -24.17 -3.83
C VAL A 504 -8.76 -24.19 -5.23
N PRO A 505 -9.54 -24.43 -6.29
CA PRO A 505 -9.07 -24.36 -7.67
C PRO A 505 -8.37 -23.03 -7.97
N LEU A 506 -7.41 -23.01 -8.91
CA LEU A 506 -6.59 -21.81 -9.18
C LEU A 506 -7.43 -20.61 -9.66
N GLU A 507 -8.54 -20.87 -10.32
CA GLU A 507 -9.50 -19.87 -10.79
C GLU A 507 -10.36 -19.24 -9.69
N GLU A 508 -10.36 -19.83 -8.49
CA GLU A 508 -11.19 -19.43 -7.35
C GLU A 508 -10.36 -18.87 -6.19
N MET A 509 -11.01 -18.13 -5.30
CA MET A 509 -10.46 -17.70 -4.01
C MET A 509 -11.60 -17.75 -2.96
N PRO A 510 -11.36 -18.23 -1.74
CA PRO A 510 -12.35 -18.18 -0.69
C PRO A 510 -12.64 -16.73 -0.30
N VAL A 511 -13.86 -16.31 -0.56
CA VAL A 511 -14.42 -15.01 -0.18
C VAL A 511 -15.81 -15.24 0.35
N TYR A 512 -16.05 -14.78 1.55
CA TYR A 512 -17.34 -14.90 2.22
C TYR A 512 -17.92 -13.52 2.49
N VAL A 513 -19.23 -13.41 2.43
CA VAL A 513 -19.96 -12.16 2.72
C VAL A 513 -20.87 -12.39 3.90
N ARG A 514 -20.98 -11.41 4.77
CA ARG A 514 -21.97 -11.46 5.87
C ARG A 514 -23.38 -11.62 5.31
N ALA A 515 -24.17 -12.51 5.90
CA ALA A 515 -25.56 -12.61 5.56
C ALA A 515 -26.27 -11.27 5.82
N ASN A 516 -27.21 -10.93 4.95
CA ASN A 516 -27.94 -9.65 4.91
C ASN A 516 -27.09 -8.40 4.55
N ALA A 517 -25.84 -8.55 4.14
CA ALA A 517 -25.06 -7.46 3.59
C ALA A 517 -25.70 -6.91 2.30
N VAL A 518 -25.44 -5.63 2.05
CA VAL A 518 -25.83 -4.96 0.79
C VAL A 518 -24.55 -4.45 0.15
N ILE A 519 -24.16 -5.05 -0.96
CA ILE A 519 -22.90 -4.75 -1.66
C ILE A 519 -23.21 -3.91 -2.89
N PRO A 520 -22.87 -2.62 -2.92
CA PRO A 520 -22.98 -1.83 -4.13
C PRO A 520 -21.96 -2.30 -5.18
N ILE A 521 -22.44 -2.51 -6.39
CA ILE A 521 -21.63 -2.96 -7.52
C ILE A 521 -21.89 -2.11 -8.76
N TYR A 522 -20.92 -2.08 -9.66
CA TYR A 522 -21.10 -1.53 -11.01
C TYR A 522 -21.41 -2.68 -11.97
N PRO A 523 -22.56 -2.64 -12.68
CA PRO A 523 -23.05 -3.81 -13.43
C PRO A 523 -22.47 -3.95 -14.84
N GLU A 524 -21.85 -2.89 -15.38
CA GLU A 524 -21.37 -2.85 -16.76
C GLU A 524 -19.85 -3.12 -16.80
N ASP A 525 -19.38 -3.78 -17.85
CA ASP A 525 -17.94 -3.88 -18.14
C ASP A 525 -17.44 -2.51 -18.63
N VAL A 526 -16.31 -2.07 -18.09
CA VAL A 526 -15.64 -0.82 -18.48
C VAL A 526 -14.15 -1.08 -18.68
N ASP A 527 -13.50 -0.26 -19.48
CA ASP A 527 -12.05 -0.32 -19.70
C ASP A 527 -11.27 0.62 -18.75
N CYS A 528 -11.95 1.61 -18.16
CA CYS A 528 -11.39 2.49 -17.12
C CYS A 528 -12.52 3.13 -16.29
N THR A 529 -12.14 3.77 -15.18
CA THR A 529 -13.10 4.43 -14.29
C THR A 529 -13.74 5.69 -14.88
N ASP A 530 -13.16 6.29 -15.92
CA ASP A 530 -13.77 7.44 -16.63
C ASP A 530 -15.08 7.07 -17.35
N GLU A 531 -15.26 5.77 -17.64
CA GLU A 531 -16.49 5.25 -18.26
C GLU A 531 -17.59 4.95 -17.25
N MET A 532 -17.27 5.03 -15.94
CA MET A 532 -18.22 4.67 -14.88
C MET A 532 -19.13 5.85 -14.54
N ASP A 533 -20.41 5.66 -14.76
CA ASP A 533 -21.45 6.51 -14.16
C ASP A 533 -21.95 5.86 -12.86
N LEU A 534 -21.39 6.28 -11.73
CA LEU A 534 -21.72 5.69 -10.42
C LEU A 534 -23.21 5.80 -10.04
N SER A 535 -23.99 6.66 -10.71
CA SER A 535 -25.45 6.71 -10.50
C SER A 535 -26.16 5.46 -11.01
N LYS A 536 -25.51 4.67 -11.86
CA LYS A 536 -25.99 3.37 -12.36
C LYS A 536 -25.57 2.20 -11.47
N SER A 537 -24.91 2.46 -10.35
CA SER A 537 -24.52 1.39 -9.41
C SER A 537 -25.76 0.66 -8.90
N MET A 538 -25.64 -0.64 -8.79
CA MET A 538 -26.68 -1.54 -8.29
C MET A 538 -26.28 -2.07 -6.93
N ALA A 539 -27.25 -2.47 -6.12
CA ALA A 539 -26.99 -3.12 -4.85
C ALA A 539 -27.25 -4.62 -4.95
N LEU A 540 -26.21 -5.39 -4.62
CA LEU A 540 -26.31 -6.84 -4.46
C LEU A 540 -26.69 -7.14 -3.02
N ARG A 541 -27.91 -7.63 -2.78
CA ARG A 541 -28.36 -8.02 -1.46
C ARG A 541 -28.10 -9.50 -1.20
N ILE A 542 -27.43 -9.78 -0.09
CA ILE A 542 -27.11 -11.12 0.38
C ILE A 542 -28.23 -11.57 1.32
N ASP A 543 -29.22 -12.32 0.82
CA ASP A 543 -30.35 -12.75 1.62
C ASP A 543 -30.08 -14.09 2.31
N ASN A 544 -30.42 -14.20 3.60
CA ASN A 544 -30.23 -15.39 4.40
C ASN A 544 -31.34 -16.45 4.22
N ASP A 545 -32.53 -16.05 3.71
CA ASP A 545 -33.75 -16.89 3.72
C ASP A 545 -34.24 -17.35 2.34
N TYR A 546 -33.60 -16.92 1.25
CA TYR A 546 -34.10 -17.19 -0.12
C TYR A 546 -33.38 -18.37 -0.81
N LYS A 547 -34.15 -19.21 -1.47
CA LYS A 547 -33.66 -20.37 -2.26
C LYS A 547 -33.08 -20.00 -3.64
N GLY A 548 -32.76 -18.74 -3.87
CA GLY A 548 -32.23 -18.23 -5.14
C GLY A 548 -30.99 -17.38 -4.90
N PHE A 549 -30.03 -17.52 -5.78
CA PHE A 549 -28.82 -16.72 -5.83
C PHE A 549 -29.15 -15.24 -6.05
N TRP A 550 -28.46 -14.34 -5.34
CA TRP A 550 -28.29 -12.92 -5.60
C TRP A 550 -29.51 -12.18 -6.17
N THR A 551 -30.17 -11.40 -5.36
CA THR A 551 -31.13 -10.40 -5.85
C THR A 551 -30.38 -9.09 -6.08
N MET A 552 -30.23 -8.67 -7.34
CA MET A 552 -29.78 -7.30 -7.63
C MET A 552 -30.93 -6.33 -7.41
N ILE A 553 -30.69 -5.30 -6.60
CA ILE A 553 -31.62 -4.20 -6.39
C ILE A 553 -31.06 -3.00 -7.13
N ASP A 554 -31.74 -2.56 -8.17
CA ASP A 554 -31.50 -1.25 -8.76
C ASP A 554 -31.83 -0.18 -7.70
N CYS A 555 -30.86 0.64 -7.33
CA CYS A 555 -31.06 1.76 -6.42
C CYS A 555 -32.08 2.80 -6.98
N GLY A 556 -32.57 2.58 -8.19
CA GLY A 556 -33.53 3.41 -8.86
C GLY A 556 -34.87 2.78 -9.21
N ARG A 557 -35.01 1.51 -9.52
CA ARG A 557 -36.27 0.77 -9.83
C ARG A 557 -36.00 -0.62 -10.45
N LYS A 558 -36.44 -1.67 -9.81
CA LYS A 558 -36.64 -3.06 -10.22
C LYS A 558 -35.62 -4.09 -9.73
N LEU A 559 -36.19 -5.13 -9.14
CA LEU A 559 -35.58 -6.43 -8.87
C LEU A 559 -35.19 -7.11 -10.21
N ILE A 560 -33.92 -7.41 -10.39
CA ILE A 560 -33.44 -8.28 -11.48
C ILE A 560 -32.92 -9.56 -10.82
N ASN A 561 -33.53 -10.68 -11.17
CA ASN A 561 -33.02 -12.01 -10.80
C ASN A 561 -31.90 -12.41 -11.75
N LEU A 562 -30.71 -12.64 -11.24
CA LEU A 562 -29.64 -13.34 -11.96
C LEU A 562 -29.69 -14.82 -11.59
N VAL A 563 -29.91 -15.65 -12.58
CA VAL A 563 -29.79 -17.10 -12.52
C VAL A 563 -28.34 -17.51 -12.77
#